data_e5e6d1fce52952229d5c737efbf19bc9
#
_entry.id   e5e6d1fce52952229d5c737efbf19bc9
#
_cell.length_a   1.000
_cell.length_b   1.000
_cell.length_c   1.000
_cell.angle_alpha   90.00
_cell.angle_beta   90.00
_cell.angle_gamma   90.00
#
_symmetry.space_group_name_H-M   'P 1'
#
loop_
_entity.id
_entity.type
_entity.pdbx_description
1 polymer ?
#
loop_
_entity_poly.entity_id
_entity_poly.type
_entity_poly.pdbx_seq_one_letter_code
_entity_poly.pdbx_strand_id
1 'polypeptide(L)'
;MSTSYKKTHIGEHPLKADSLMMGYGYDPQLSEGSIKCPNFQTSTFVFKSAEQGKDFFNLVSGRRQLKDGEQAGLVYSRFNNPTLEIAENRIAIWDQAEDCIVTGSGMSAISTTLFTFSRPGDVVVYSEPIYGGTDTLVNVILKQMNIQSVGYLSSEGSLGLKQALDKAKALGSISVVMLETPDNPTNNLIDIAESKKIIDDATIDQESKPVLAVDNT
;
A
#
# COMPACT_ATOMS: atom_id res chain seq x y z
N MET A 1 -3.12 3.47 25.02
CA MET A 1 -4.25 4.41 24.94
C MET A 1 -5.43 3.68 24.34
N SER A 2 -6.64 3.95 24.80
CA SER A 2 -7.85 3.28 24.27
C SER A 2 -8.01 3.58 22.79
N THR A 3 -8.31 2.57 21.96
CA THR A 3 -8.71 2.72 20.55
C THR A 3 -10.13 3.29 20.41
N SER A 4 -10.59 4.05 21.40
CA SER A 4 -11.96 4.57 21.47
C SER A 4 -12.34 5.45 20.26
N TYR A 5 -11.36 6.02 19.56
CA TYR A 5 -11.55 6.86 18.37
C TYR A 5 -11.57 6.06 17.04
N LYS A 6 -11.34 4.75 17.08
CA LYS A 6 -11.48 3.83 15.93
C LYS A 6 -12.76 3.00 16.03
N LYS A 7 -13.84 3.61 16.49
CA LYS A 7 -15.14 2.94 16.62
C LYS A 7 -15.80 2.77 15.27
N THR A 8 -16.22 1.55 14.98
CA THR A 8 -16.97 1.18 13.76
C THR A 8 -18.47 0.95 14.04
N HIS A 9 -18.89 1.06 15.31
CA HIS A 9 -20.27 0.82 15.73
C HIS A 9 -20.73 1.88 16.75
N ILE A 10 -22.02 2.12 16.77
CA ILE A 10 -22.75 2.81 17.85
C ILE A 10 -23.72 1.79 18.47
N GLY A 11 -23.43 1.32 19.69
CA GLY A 11 -24.10 0.16 20.26
C GLY A 11 -23.91 -1.07 19.37
N GLU A 12 -25.02 -1.70 18.94
CA GLU A 12 -24.98 -2.86 18.03
C GLU A 12 -25.03 -2.48 16.54
N HIS A 13 -25.16 -1.19 16.23
CA HIS A 13 -25.32 -0.72 14.85
C HIS A 13 -23.97 -0.42 14.20
N PRO A 14 -23.59 -1.10 13.08
CA PRO A 14 -22.41 -0.77 12.32
C PRO A 14 -22.54 0.59 11.63
N LEU A 15 -21.49 1.37 11.63
CA LEU A 15 -21.42 2.64 10.90
C LEU A 15 -21.01 2.40 9.44
N LYS A 16 -21.66 3.13 8.54
CA LYS A 16 -21.26 3.15 7.12
C LYS A 16 -20.00 3.99 6.92
N ALA A 17 -19.28 3.77 5.82
CA ALA A 17 -18.06 4.51 5.47
C ALA A 17 -18.25 6.03 5.55
N ASP A 18 -19.35 6.56 4.99
CA ASP A 18 -19.67 8.01 5.06
C ASP A 18 -19.69 8.56 6.50
N SER A 19 -20.27 7.80 7.43
CA SER A 19 -20.33 8.19 8.85
C SER A 19 -18.97 8.10 9.52
N LEU A 20 -18.17 7.10 9.16
CA LEU A 20 -16.82 6.90 9.69
C LEU A 20 -15.87 8.02 9.23
N MET A 21 -16.05 8.57 8.02
CA MET A 21 -15.26 9.70 7.52
C MET A 21 -15.34 10.94 8.41
N MET A 22 -16.40 11.08 9.21
CA MET A 22 -16.57 12.26 10.08
C MET A 22 -15.65 12.25 11.31
N GLY A 23 -15.30 11.10 11.86
CA GLY A 23 -14.57 11.05 13.12
C GLY A 23 -13.56 9.91 13.29
N TYR A 24 -13.57 8.92 12.40
CA TYR A 24 -12.69 7.76 12.55
C TYR A 24 -11.21 8.14 12.52
N GLY A 25 -10.45 7.54 13.42
CA GLY A 25 -9.00 7.76 13.54
C GLY A 25 -8.61 9.03 14.30
N TYR A 26 -9.57 9.79 14.85
CA TYR A 26 -9.30 11.04 15.56
C TYR A 26 -10.02 11.10 16.91
N ASP A 27 -9.26 11.42 17.97
CA ASP A 27 -9.80 11.68 19.30
C ASP A 27 -9.71 13.20 19.63
N PRO A 28 -10.85 13.90 19.68
CA PRO A 28 -10.88 15.33 20.02
C PRO A 28 -10.21 15.67 21.33
N GLN A 29 -10.19 14.76 22.31
CA GLN A 29 -9.59 15.02 23.64
C GLN A 29 -8.05 15.15 23.58
N LEU A 30 -7.43 14.65 22.50
CA LEU A 30 -6.00 14.86 22.26
C LEU A 30 -5.68 16.24 21.66
N SER A 31 -6.70 17.05 21.37
CA SER A 31 -6.59 18.36 20.72
C SER A 31 -7.58 19.36 21.34
N GLU A 32 -7.58 19.51 22.67
CA GLU A 32 -8.40 20.48 23.42
C GLU A 32 -9.92 20.38 23.12
N GLY A 33 -10.40 19.20 22.72
CA GLY A 33 -11.81 18.98 22.37
C GLY A 33 -12.21 19.46 20.97
N SER A 34 -11.25 19.80 20.11
CA SER A 34 -11.53 20.22 18.74
C SER A 34 -12.22 19.11 17.95
N ILE A 35 -13.41 19.38 17.41
CA ILE A 35 -14.20 18.40 16.63
C ILE A 35 -13.47 18.03 15.34
N LYS A 36 -12.80 19.00 14.70
CA LYS A 36 -11.94 18.75 13.53
C LYS A 36 -10.51 18.60 13.95
N CYS A 37 -9.81 17.62 13.41
CA CYS A 37 -8.40 17.44 13.63
C CYS A 37 -7.64 18.73 13.24
N PRO A 38 -6.83 19.30 14.15
CA PRO A 38 -5.92 20.37 13.82
C PRO A 38 -4.87 19.91 12.80
N ASN A 39 -4.29 20.86 12.08
CA ASN A 39 -3.21 20.60 11.16
C ASN A 39 -1.87 20.52 11.92
N PHE A 40 -1.31 19.33 12.05
CA PHE A 40 -0.04 19.11 12.74
C PHE A 40 1.14 19.46 11.84
N GLN A 41 1.59 20.71 11.86
CA GLN A 41 2.70 21.24 11.04
C GLN A 41 4.07 21.11 11.73
N THR A 42 4.21 20.21 12.68
CA THR A 42 5.49 19.97 13.34
C THR A 42 6.24 18.82 12.70
N SER A 43 7.56 18.90 12.70
CA SER A 43 8.41 17.78 12.28
C SER A 43 8.73 16.80 13.42
N THR A 44 8.67 17.24 14.67
CA THR A 44 9.15 16.45 15.81
C THR A 44 8.08 16.39 16.90
N PHE A 45 7.95 15.21 17.52
CA PHE A 45 7.09 14.97 18.67
C PHE A 45 7.95 14.59 19.88
N VAL A 46 7.58 15.07 21.06
CA VAL A 46 8.32 14.83 22.30
C VAL A 46 7.78 13.62 23.05
N PHE A 47 8.64 12.89 23.70
CA PHE A 47 8.27 11.86 24.66
C PHE A 47 8.01 12.47 26.03
N LYS A 48 7.12 11.86 26.82
CA LYS A 48 6.83 12.28 28.18
C LYS A 48 7.97 11.96 29.15
N SER A 49 8.78 10.94 28.84
CA SER A 49 9.94 10.53 29.61
C SER A 49 10.99 9.83 28.75
N ALA A 50 12.21 9.69 29.26
CA ALA A 50 13.28 8.93 28.64
C ALA A 50 12.88 7.44 28.44
N GLU A 51 12.17 6.87 29.40
CA GLU A 51 11.68 5.50 29.36
C GLU A 51 10.69 5.29 28.20
N GLN A 52 9.76 6.23 28.00
CA GLN A 52 8.85 6.19 26.83
C GLN A 52 9.62 6.24 25.53
N GLY A 53 10.64 7.09 25.41
CA GLY A 53 11.50 7.15 24.23
C GLY A 53 12.25 5.84 23.99
N LYS A 54 12.85 5.27 25.03
CA LYS A 54 13.51 3.96 24.97
C LYS A 54 12.55 2.86 24.50
N ASP A 55 11.34 2.84 25.04
CA ASP A 55 10.34 1.84 24.71
C ASP A 55 9.86 1.97 23.25
N PHE A 56 9.66 3.20 22.78
CA PHE A 56 9.37 3.48 21.37
C PHE A 56 10.47 2.93 20.44
N PHE A 57 11.75 3.23 20.72
CA PHE A 57 12.85 2.77 19.89
C PHE A 57 13.07 1.25 19.97
N ASN A 58 12.75 0.60 21.06
CA ASN A 58 12.73 -0.85 21.15
C ASN A 58 11.67 -1.46 20.22
N LEU A 59 10.49 -0.84 20.14
CA LEU A 59 9.42 -1.26 19.25
C LEU A 59 9.83 -1.12 17.78
N VAL A 60 10.19 0.09 17.35
CA VAL A 60 10.48 0.36 15.92
C VAL A 60 11.75 -0.33 15.42
N SER A 61 12.66 -0.73 16.31
CA SER A 61 13.85 -1.55 15.98
C SER A 61 13.59 -3.05 16.05
N GLY A 62 12.35 -3.48 16.27
CA GLY A 62 11.97 -4.90 16.34
C GLY A 62 12.44 -5.65 17.58
N ARG A 63 12.96 -4.94 18.62
CA ARG A 63 13.40 -5.55 19.88
C ARG A 63 12.24 -5.96 20.77
N ARG A 64 11.08 -5.42 20.54
CA ARG A 64 9.80 -5.85 21.11
C ARG A 64 8.69 -5.72 20.08
N GLN A 65 7.58 -6.37 20.32
CA GLN A 65 6.36 -6.25 19.50
C GLN A 65 5.33 -5.34 20.17
N LEU A 66 4.39 -4.85 19.36
CA LEU A 66 3.21 -4.15 19.87
C LEU A 66 2.38 -5.10 20.74
N LYS A 67 1.86 -4.58 21.84
CA LYS A 67 0.85 -5.27 22.64
C LYS A 67 -0.54 -5.00 22.06
N ASP A 68 -1.49 -5.85 22.37
CA ASP A 68 -2.87 -5.66 21.93
C ASP A 68 -3.40 -4.28 22.35
N GLY A 69 -3.89 -3.53 21.38
CA GLY A 69 -4.41 -2.17 21.57
C GLY A 69 -3.36 -1.09 21.81
N GLU A 70 -2.07 -1.42 21.72
CA GLU A 70 -0.98 -0.44 21.77
C GLU A 70 -0.77 0.23 20.41
N GLN A 71 -0.37 1.50 20.42
CA GLN A 71 0.08 2.24 19.24
C GLN A 71 1.55 2.56 19.35
N ALA A 72 2.25 2.58 18.21
CA ALA A 72 3.68 2.86 18.15
C ALA A 72 4.03 4.25 18.73
N GLY A 73 3.11 5.20 18.64
CA GLY A 73 3.35 6.58 19.04
C GLY A 73 4.02 7.41 17.94
N LEU A 74 4.32 8.66 18.27
CA LEU A 74 4.84 9.65 17.33
C LEU A 74 6.26 10.04 17.72
N VAL A 75 7.13 10.25 16.73
CA VAL A 75 8.49 10.76 16.95
C VAL A 75 8.87 11.83 15.95
N TYR A 76 8.60 11.62 14.68
CA TYR A 76 9.01 12.51 13.61
C TYR A 76 8.10 12.38 12.38
N SER A 77 7.65 13.49 11.81
CA SER A 77 6.64 13.52 10.73
C SER A 77 7.06 12.83 9.43
N ARG A 78 8.35 12.53 9.24
CA ARG A 78 8.79 11.70 8.11
C ARG A 78 8.36 10.24 8.25
N PHE A 79 8.18 9.76 9.48
CA PHE A 79 7.73 8.39 9.75
C PHE A 79 6.21 8.34 9.87
N ASN A 80 5.64 9.21 10.69
CA ASN A 80 4.20 9.31 10.88
C ASN A 80 3.81 10.71 11.39
N ASN A 81 2.59 11.11 11.06
CA ASN A 81 2.03 12.39 11.49
C ASN A 81 0.52 12.20 11.70
N PRO A 82 -0.10 12.73 12.77
CA PRO A 82 -1.52 12.53 13.03
C PRO A 82 -2.43 12.95 11.88
N THR A 83 -2.08 14.00 11.15
CA THR A 83 -2.85 14.44 9.98
C THR A 83 -2.85 13.40 8.86
N LEU A 84 -1.69 12.78 8.60
CA LEU A 84 -1.55 11.71 7.59
C LEU A 84 -2.21 10.43 8.07
N GLU A 85 -1.97 9.99 9.30
CA GLU A 85 -2.56 8.78 9.86
C GLU A 85 -4.10 8.79 9.83
N ILE A 86 -4.72 9.96 10.08
CA ILE A 86 -6.17 10.11 9.98
C ILE A 86 -6.64 9.95 8.53
N ALA A 87 -5.92 10.53 7.56
CA ALA A 87 -6.24 10.39 6.15
C ALA A 87 -6.07 8.92 5.70
N GLU A 88 -4.96 8.29 6.05
CA GLU A 88 -4.65 6.88 5.76
C GLU A 88 -5.73 5.94 6.32
N ASN A 89 -6.07 6.07 7.59
CA ASN A 89 -7.15 5.29 8.21
C ASN A 89 -8.50 5.43 7.48
N ARG A 90 -8.82 6.62 6.98
CA ARG A 90 -10.09 6.87 6.27
C ARG A 90 -10.09 6.34 4.85
N ILE A 91 -8.97 6.46 4.14
CA ILE A 91 -8.80 5.87 2.80
C ILE A 91 -8.90 4.35 2.88
N ALA A 92 -8.22 3.72 3.85
CA ALA A 92 -8.30 2.28 4.06
C ALA A 92 -9.74 1.79 4.26
N ILE A 93 -10.61 2.56 4.96
CA ILE A 93 -12.03 2.20 5.11
C ILE A 93 -12.77 2.22 3.78
N TRP A 94 -12.53 3.24 2.93
CA TRP A 94 -13.17 3.34 1.63
C TRP A 94 -12.80 2.17 0.72
N ASP A 95 -11.54 1.81 0.70
CA ASP A 95 -11.03 0.71 -0.13
C ASP A 95 -11.22 -0.67 0.51
N GLN A 96 -11.80 -0.73 1.73
CA GLN A 96 -11.91 -1.96 2.52
C GLN A 96 -10.56 -2.67 2.66
N ALA A 97 -9.49 -1.87 2.72
CA ALA A 97 -8.12 -2.32 2.88
C ALA A 97 -7.74 -2.50 4.36
N GLU A 98 -6.74 -3.32 4.61
CA GLU A 98 -6.18 -3.52 5.95
C GLU A 98 -5.46 -2.26 6.44
N ASP A 99 -4.77 -1.56 5.53
CA ASP A 99 -4.01 -0.35 5.84
C ASP A 99 -3.83 0.53 4.60
N CYS A 100 -3.32 1.75 4.78
CA CYS A 100 -3.03 2.71 3.74
C CYS A 100 -1.76 3.49 4.07
N ILE A 101 -0.97 3.81 3.06
CA ILE A 101 0.18 4.71 3.15
C ILE A 101 0.02 5.83 2.13
N VAL A 102 0.06 7.07 2.59
CA VAL A 102 0.05 8.25 1.73
C VAL A 102 1.48 8.61 1.31
N THR A 103 1.68 8.84 0.03
CA THR A 103 2.96 9.24 -0.56
C THR A 103 2.90 10.62 -1.20
N GLY A 104 4.04 11.21 -1.51
CA GLY A 104 4.14 12.53 -2.12
C GLY A 104 3.71 12.60 -3.59
N SER A 105 3.55 11.45 -4.26
CA SER A 105 3.08 11.34 -5.65
C SER A 105 2.67 9.90 -5.97
N GLY A 106 1.86 9.70 -7.02
CA GLY A 106 1.55 8.36 -7.53
C GLY A 106 2.80 7.58 -7.94
N MET A 107 3.77 8.22 -8.56
CA MET A 107 5.05 7.57 -8.88
C MET A 107 5.85 7.15 -7.64
N SER A 108 5.72 7.88 -6.52
CA SER A 108 6.30 7.43 -5.25
C SER A 108 5.60 6.17 -4.73
N ALA A 109 4.27 6.07 -4.86
CA ALA A 109 3.53 4.87 -4.50
C ALA A 109 3.97 3.68 -5.35
N ILE A 110 3.98 3.83 -6.68
CA ILE A 110 4.37 2.79 -7.63
C ILE A 110 5.81 2.34 -7.41
N SER A 111 6.77 3.28 -7.36
CA SER A 111 8.18 2.93 -7.20
C SER A 111 8.47 2.28 -5.85
N THR A 112 7.87 2.77 -4.78
CA THR A 112 8.02 2.16 -3.45
C THR A 112 7.47 0.75 -3.43
N THR A 113 6.32 0.50 -4.05
CA THR A 113 5.75 -0.85 -4.17
C THR A 113 6.70 -1.78 -4.91
N LEU A 114 7.16 -1.40 -6.10
CA LEU A 114 8.05 -2.23 -6.90
C LEU A 114 9.38 -2.51 -6.20
N PHE A 115 10.02 -1.50 -5.59
CA PHE A 115 11.27 -1.70 -4.84
C PHE A 115 11.10 -2.49 -3.53
N THR A 116 9.93 -2.42 -2.91
CA THR A 116 9.66 -3.17 -1.68
C THR A 116 9.57 -4.67 -1.96
N PHE A 117 8.92 -5.05 -3.04
CA PHE A 117 8.61 -6.45 -3.31
C PHE A 117 9.54 -7.12 -4.32
N SER A 118 10.37 -6.37 -5.07
CA SER A 118 11.29 -6.96 -6.04
C SER A 118 12.74 -6.89 -5.59
N ARG A 119 13.52 -7.88 -5.99
CA ARG A 119 14.97 -8.02 -5.73
C ARG A 119 15.70 -8.29 -7.05
N PRO A 120 17.02 -8.04 -7.12
CA PRO A 120 17.83 -8.41 -8.28
C PRO A 120 17.67 -9.89 -8.63
N GLY A 121 17.31 -10.19 -9.87
CA GLY A 121 16.98 -11.53 -10.35
C GLY A 121 15.49 -11.83 -10.45
N ASP A 122 14.63 -11.00 -9.87
CA ASP A 122 13.18 -11.13 -9.99
C ASP A 122 12.65 -10.60 -11.33
N VAL A 123 11.38 -10.93 -11.58
CA VAL A 123 10.63 -10.50 -12.76
C VAL A 123 9.35 -9.77 -12.35
N VAL A 124 9.11 -8.60 -12.93
CA VAL A 124 7.85 -7.86 -12.85
C VAL A 124 7.06 -8.11 -14.11
N VAL A 125 5.82 -8.60 -13.98
CA VAL A 125 4.85 -8.69 -15.08
C VAL A 125 3.94 -7.45 -15.02
N TYR A 126 3.61 -6.85 -16.18
CA TYR A 126 2.78 -5.64 -16.18
C TYR A 126 1.87 -5.57 -17.41
N SER A 127 0.72 -4.88 -17.24
CA SER A 127 -0.20 -4.61 -18.36
C SER A 127 0.30 -3.47 -19.24
N GLU A 128 0.05 -3.54 -20.56
CA GLU A 128 0.36 -2.52 -21.56
C GLU A 128 -0.92 -2.10 -22.31
N PRO A 129 -1.09 -0.83 -22.64
CA PRO A 129 -0.23 0.29 -22.25
C PRO A 129 -0.33 0.56 -20.74
N ILE A 130 0.68 1.22 -20.20
CA ILE A 130 0.74 1.66 -18.80
C ILE A 130 1.25 3.10 -18.75
N TYR A 131 0.97 3.82 -17.67
CA TYR A 131 1.46 5.19 -17.49
C TYR A 131 2.95 5.32 -17.81
N GLY A 132 3.32 6.34 -18.59
CA GLY A 132 4.68 6.48 -19.14
C GLY A 132 5.79 6.54 -18.07
N GLY A 133 5.50 7.06 -16.86
CA GLY A 133 6.44 7.01 -15.74
C GLY A 133 6.66 5.59 -15.24
N THR A 134 5.62 4.78 -15.19
CA THR A 134 5.69 3.36 -14.81
C THR A 134 6.41 2.55 -15.87
N ASP A 135 6.12 2.80 -17.16
CA ASP A 135 6.83 2.16 -18.28
C ASP A 135 8.34 2.40 -18.20
N THR A 136 8.75 3.64 -18.02
CA THR A 136 10.18 3.99 -17.83
C THR A 136 10.78 3.30 -16.60
N LEU A 137 10.05 3.25 -15.50
CA LEU A 137 10.51 2.57 -14.29
C LEU A 137 10.77 1.08 -14.54
N VAL A 138 9.80 0.37 -15.11
CA VAL A 138 9.92 -1.09 -15.31
C VAL A 138 10.86 -1.47 -16.44
N ASN A 139 10.90 -0.70 -17.54
CA ASN A 139 11.67 -1.05 -18.72
C ASN A 139 13.09 -0.50 -18.78
N VAL A 140 13.39 0.54 -17.98
CA VAL A 140 14.73 1.16 -17.97
C VAL A 140 15.36 1.01 -16.59
N ILE A 141 14.70 1.52 -15.53
CA ILE A 141 15.34 1.64 -14.22
C ILE A 141 15.48 0.27 -13.55
N LEU A 142 14.42 -0.53 -13.49
CA LEU A 142 14.47 -1.86 -12.86
C LEU A 142 15.43 -2.80 -13.59
N LYS A 143 15.54 -2.71 -14.93
CA LYS A 143 16.50 -3.51 -15.70
C LYS A 143 17.94 -3.21 -15.35
N GLN A 144 18.28 -1.94 -15.07
CA GLN A 144 19.61 -1.55 -14.58
C GLN A 144 19.92 -2.14 -13.20
N MET A 145 18.89 -2.49 -12.44
CA MET A 145 19.00 -3.15 -11.13
C MET A 145 18.91 -4.68 -11.20
N ASN A 146 19.03 -5.25 -12.41
CA ASN A 146 18.89 -6.69 -12.68
C ASN A 146 17.52 -7.25 -12.27
N ILE A 147 16.45 -6.43 -12.38
CA ILE A 147 15.06 -6.87 -12.26
C ILE A 147 14.46 -6.85 -13.65
N GLN A 148 14.03 -8.03 -14.14
CA GLN A 148 13.46 -8.17 -15.47
C GLN A 148 12.00 -7.72 -15.53
N SER A 149 11.49 -7.41 -16.72
CA SER A 149 10.10 -7.04 -16.92
C SER A 149 9.51 -7.78 -18.12
N VAL A 150 8.24 -8.18 -18.01
CA VAL A 150 7.47 -8.81 -19.08
C VAL A 150 6.13 -8.11 -19.19
N GLY A 151 5.90 -7.39 -20.29
CA GLY A 151 4.63 -6.75 -20.59
C GLY A 151 3.67 -7.66 -21.35
N TYR A 152 2.36 -7.38 -21.26
CA TYR A 152 1.32 -7.95 -22.10
C TYR A 152 0.28 -6.89 -22.44
N LEU A 153 -0.32 -6.95 -23.62
CA LEU A 153 -1.37 -6.01 -23.99
C LEU A 153 -2.65 -6.27 -23.17
N SER A 154 -3.16 -5.26 -22.50
CA SER A 154 -4.42 -5.32 -21.72
C SER A 154 -5.59 -5.80 -22.58
N SER A 155 -5.59 -5.46 -23.87
CA SER A 155 -6.59 -5.91 -24.86
C SER A 155 -6.57 -7.42 -25.14
N GLU A 156 -5.48 -8.13 -24.81
CA GLU A 156 -5.39 -9.59 -24.93
C GLU A 156 -6.03 -10.30 -23.71
N GLY A 157 -6.40 -9.53 -22.67
CA GLY A 157 -7.08 -10.03 -21.48
C GLY A 157 -6.35 -11.19 -20.80
N SER A 158 -7.12 -12.16 -20.33
CA SER A 158 -6.61 -13.33 -19.59
C SER A 158 -5.60 -14.17 -20.36
N LEU A 159 -5.68 -14.20 -21.69
CA LEU A 159 -4.74 -14.96 -22.52
C LEU A 159 -3.36 -14.29 -22.53
N GLY A 160 -3.31 -12.97 -22.72
CA GLY A 160 -2.07 -12.19 -22.67
C GLY A 160 -1.37 -12.32 -21.32
N LEU A 161 -2.14 -12.19 -20.22
CA LEU A 161 -1.60 -12.37 -18.88
C LEU A 161 -0.98 -13.76 -18.69
N LYS A 162 -1.66 -14.84 -19.07
CA LYS A 162 -1.12 -16.22 -18.97
C LYS A 162 0.20 -16.37 -19.74
N GLN A 163 0.25 -15.89 -20.97
CA GLN A 163 1.46 -15.96 -21.78
C GLN A 163 2.61 -15.14 -21.19
N ALA A 164 2.32 -13.97 -20.62
CA ALA A 164 3.33 -13.15 -19.94
C ALA A 164 3.88 -13.84 -18.68
N LEU A 165 3.01 -14.46 -17.88
CA LEU A 165 3.44 -15.23 -16.71
C LEU A 165 4.32 -16.42 -17.08
N ASP A 166 3.99 -17.15 -18.17
CA ASP A 166 4.82 -18.26 -18.66
C ASP A 166 6.19 -17.79 -19.14
N LYS A 167 6.25 -16.67 -19.86
CA LYS A 167 7.52 -16.05 -20.26
C LYS A 167 8.33 -15.59 -19.05
N ALA A 168 7.67 -14.98 -18.05
CA ALA A 168 8.33 -14.46 -16.86
C ALA A 168 8.97 -15.58 -16.04
N LYS A 169 8.30 -16.72 -15.88
CA LYS A 169 8.84 -17.89 -15.17
C LYS A 169 10.14 -18.41 -15.76
N ALA A 170 10.32 -18.28 -17.09
CA ALA A 170 11.56 -18.70 -17.75
C ALA A 170 12.74 -17.73 -17.46
N LEU A 171 12.45 -16.53 -16.97
CA LEU A 171 13.44 -15.49 -16.67
C LEU A 171 13.83 -15.44 -15.19
N GLY A 172 12.92 -15.78 -14.29
CA GLY A 172 13.16 -15.72 -12.84
C GLY A 172 11.88 -15.85 -12.01
N SER A 173 11.99 -15.57 -10.73
CA SER A 173 10.85 -15.55 -9.81
C SER A 173 10.00 -14.32 -10.07
N ILE A 174 8.69 -14.49 -10.21
CA ILE A 174 7.77 -13.37 -10.39
C ILE A 174 7.52 -12.73 -9.02
N SER A 175 7.93 -11.49 -8.85
CA SER A 175 7.76 -10.76 -7.58
C SER A 175 6.49 -9.90 -7.55
N VAL A 176 6.19 -9.22 -8.66
CA VAL A 176 5.04 -8.32 -8.76
C VAL A 176 4.34 -8.53 -10.11
N VAL A 177 3.02 -8.52 -10.08
CA VAL A 177 2.19 -8.31 -11.26
C VAL A 177 1.52 -6.95 -11.10
N MET A 178 1.89 -6.00 -11.97
CA MET A 178 1.39 -4.62 -11.96
C MET A 178 0.33 -4.45 -13.04
N LEU A 179 -0.88 -4.09 -12.65
CA LEU A 179 -1.98 -3.79 -13.56
C LEU A 179 -2.33 -2.32 -13.48
N GLU A 180 -2.74 -1.73 -14.60
CA GLU A 180 -3.38 -0.42 -14.64
C GLU A 180 -4.79 -0.57 -15.22
N THR A 181 -5.81 -0.16 -14.48
CA THR A 181 -7.20 -0.30 -14.92
C THR A 181 -8.09 0.79 -14.33
N PRO A 182 -8.74 1.65 -15.18
CA PRO A 182 -8.62 1.69 -16.65
C PRO A 182 -7.19 2.01 -17.09
N ASP A 183 -6.70 1.41 -18.17
CA ASP A 183 -5.35 1.69 -18.64
C ASP A 183 -5.22 3.06 -19.35
N ASN A 184 -4.05 3.62 -19.30
CA ASN A 184 -3.74 4.91 -19.91
C ASN A 184 -2.88 4.70 -21.19
N PRO A 185 -3.30 5.14 -22.41
CA PRO A 185 -4.44 6.03 -22.63
C PRO A 185 -5.69 5.34 -23.21
N THR A 186 -5.74 4.02 -23.30
CA THR A 186 -6.77 3.32 -24.10
C THR A 186 -8.05 3.03 -23.33
N ASN A 187 -8.07 3.23 -21.99
CA ASN A 187 -9.19 2.98 -21.10
C ASN A 187 -9.72 1.54 -21.13
N ASN A 188 -8.89 0.56 -21.45
CA ASN A 188 -9.27 -0.83 -21.33
C ASN A 188 -9.43 -1.20 -19.84
N LEU A 189 -10.41 -2.06 -19.59
CA LEU A 189 -10.68 -2.58 -18.25
C LEU A 189 -10.08 -3.97 -18.09
N ILE A 190 -9.44 -4.21 -16.95
CA ILE A 190 -8.89 -5.50 -16.57
C ILE A 190 -9.70 -6.07 -15.41
N ASP A 191 -10.15 -7.31 -15.52
CA ASP A 191 -10.79 -8.03 -14.41
C ASP A 191 -9.73 -8.41 -13.37
N ILE A 192 -9.72 -7.69 -12.24
CA ILE A 192 -8.76 -7.87 -11.15
C ILE A 192 -8.94 -9.25 -10.49
N ALA A 193 -10.18 -9.69 -10.29
CA ALA A 193 -10.46 -10.96 -9.63
C ALA A 193 -10.02 -12.15 -10.50
N GLU A 194 -10.32 -12.11 -11.79
CA GLU A 194 -9.85 -13.13 -12.75
C GLU A 194 -8.32 -13.11 -12.87
N SER A 195 -7.71 -11.93 -12.95
CA SER A 195 -6.25 -11.79 -12.97
C SER A 195 -5.60 -12.40 -11.73
N LYS A 196 -6.14 -12.14 -10.54
CA LYS A 196 -5.62 -12.74 -9.29
C LYS A 196 -5.66 -14.26 -9.34
N LYS A 197 -6.76 -14.84 -9.79
CA LYS A 197 -6.89 -16.29 -9.93
C LYS A 197 -5.85 -16.87 -10.90
N ILE A 198 -5.67 -16.25 -12.05
CA ILE A 198 -4.68 -16.67 -13.05
C ILE A 198 -3.26 -16.62 -12.48
N ILE A 199 -2.93 -15.55 -11.74
CA ILE A 199 -1.63 -15.37 -11.09
C ILE A 199 -1.39 -16.49 -10.06
N ASP A 200 -2.38 -16.74 -9.20
CA ASP A 200 -2.26 -17.77 -8.17
C ASP A 200 -2.08 -19.17 -8.75
N ASP A 201 -2.87 -19.50 -9.76
CA ASP A 201 -2.76 -20.79 -10.47
C ASP A 201 -1.40 -20.93 -11.17
N ALA A 202 -0.96 -19.86 -11.85
CA ALA A 202 0.30 -19.88 -12.59
C ALA A 202 1.53 -19.95 -11.67
N THR A 203 1.46 -19.43 -10.46
CA THR A 203 2.60 -19.37 -9.52
C THR A 203 2.46 -20.33 -8.35
N ILE A 204 1.65 -21.39 -8.51
CA ILE A 204 1.33 -22.32 -7.42
C ILE A 204 2.57 -22.95 -6.80
N ASP A 205 3.57 -23.25 -7.60
CA ASP A 205 4.84 -23.90 -7.20
C ASP A 205 5.91 -22.88 -6.76
N GLN A 206 5.62 -21.57 -6.81
CA GLN A 206 6.57 -20.56 -6.41
C GLN A 206 6.57 -20.41 -4.87
N GLU A 207 7.76 -20.42 -4.26
CA GLU A 207 7.91 -20.32 -2.80
C GLU A 207 7.31 -19.02 -2.24
N SER A 208 7.59 -17.89 -2.88
CA SER A 208 7.01 -16.60 -2.53
C SER A 208 5.98 -16.20 -3.58
N LYS A 209 4.74 -15.99 -3.17
CA LYS A 209 3.68 -15.56 -4.09
C LYS A 209 3.91 -14.13 -4.56
N PRO A 210 3.68 -13.83 -5.85
CA PRO A 210 3.79 -12.47 -6.34
C PRO A 210 2.71 -11.56 -5.74
N VAL A 211 3.08 -10.31 -5.57
CA VAL A 211 2.13 -9.26 -5.19
C VAL A 211 1.37 -8.81 -6.43
N LEU A 212 0.06 -8.80 -6.38
CA LEU A 212 -0.78 -8.13 -7.36
C LEU A 212 -0.91 -6.66 -6.94
N ALA A 213 -0.33 -5.76 -7.71
CA ALA A 213 -0.46 -4.32 -7.54
C ALA A 213 -1.37 -3.75 -8.64
N VAL A 214 -2.28 -2.86 -8.27
CA VAL A 214 -3.23 -2.26 -9.20
C VAL A 214 -3.15 -0.74 -9.10
N ASP A 215 -2.85 -0.10 -10.21
CA ASP A 215 -3.03 1.34 -10.37
C ASP A 215 -4.43 1.57 -10.95
N ASN A 216 -5.29 2.19 -10.17
CA ASN A 216 -6.66 2.48 -10.57
C ASN A 216 -6.96 4.00 -10.64
N THR A 217 -5.93 4.79 -10.94
CA THR A 217 -6.02 6.27 -11.13
C THR A 217 -7.02 6.71 -12.27
#